data_5c686e7898a4ad3cf973c7b0101c4275
#
_entry.id   5c686e7898a4ad3cf973c7b0101c4275
#
_cell.length_a   1.000
_cell.length_b   1.000
_cell.length_c   1.000
_cell.angle_alpha   90.00
_cell.angle_beta   90.00
_cell.angle_gamma   90.00
#
_symmetry.space_group_name_H-M   'P 1'
#
loop_
_entity.id
_entity.type
_entity.pdbx_description
1 polymer ?
#
loop_
_entity_poly.entity_id
_entity_poly.type
_entity_poly.pdbx_seq_one_letter_code
_entity_poly.pdbx_strand_id
1 'polypeptide(L)'
;MDDFKKHLRARVFIYIDDLIITSETADDHLRDIDEVLTKIRDIGMKLKATKCEFAQKEIKFLGFILSKDGIRPNPEKTRAIAAFPTPRTTTDVKALIGMCSFFRRFIHQFASIAAPITALTKKDTPFEWTKECEDAMNTLKALTSAPILSAPRLGRPFIIETDSSGKGTATELKQEQEGQ
;
A
#
# COMPACT_ATOMS: atom_id res chain seq x y z
N MET A 1 -13.90 -3.43 -19.04
CA MET A 1 -13.45 -2.32 -18.16
C MET A 1 -12.64 -1.28 -18.91
N ASP A 2 -11.81 -1.64 -19.88
CA ASP A 2 -11.07 -0.64 -20.68
C ASP A 2 -11.99 0.24 -21.54
N ASP A 3 -13.10 -0.30 -22.03
CA ASP A 3 -14.11 0.47 -22.76
C ASP A 3 -14.85 1.51 -21.91
N PHE A 4 -14.97 1.27 -20.61
CA PHE A 4 -15.60 2.25 -19.71
C PHE A 4 -14.79 3.55 -19.63
N LYS A 5 -13.45 3.45 -19.58
CA LYS A 5 -12.56 4.61 -19.51
C LYS A 5 -12.43 5.39 -20.82
N LYS A 6 -12.75 4.74 -21.95
CA LYS A 6 -12.71 5.42 -23.23
C LYS A 6 -13.70 6.58 -23.25
N HIS A 7 -13.20 7.75 -23.64
CA HIS A 7 -13.97 8.98 -23.78
C HIS A 7 -14.37 9.68 -22.46
N LEU A 8 -13.92 9.20 -21.28
CA LEU A 8 -14.06 9.96 -20.06
C LEU A 8 -12.94 11.01 -19.95
N ARG A 9 -13.30 12.25 -19.60
CA ARG A 9 -12.38 13.31 -19.23
C ARG A 9 -11.92 13.15 -17.77
N ALA A 10 -12.81 12.61 -16.94
CA ALA A 10 -12.59 12.34 -15.54
C ALA A 10 -11.40 11.36 -15.34
N ARG A 11 -10.56 11.63 -14.35
CA ARG A 11 -9.52 10.68 -13.92
C ARG A 11 -10.16 9.60 -13.06
N VAL A 12 -10.35 8.43 -13.65
CA VAL A 12 -11.01 7.29 -13.03
C VAL A 12 -10.04 6.13 -12.86
N PHE A 13 -9.94 5.62 -11.63
CA PHE A 13 -9.25 4.39 -11.31
C PHE A 13 -10.29 3.31 -11.02
N ILE A 14 -10.11 2.15 -11.63
CA ILE A 14 -11.04 1.02 -11.49
C ILE A 14 -10.23 -0.19 -11.05
N TYR A 15 -10.69 -0.84 -9.99
CA TYR A 15 -10.15 -2.09 -9.52
C TYR A 15 -11.28 -3.04 -9.13
N ILE A 16 -11.47 -4.08 -9.95
CA ILE A 16 -12.57 -5.03 -9.83
C ILE A 16 -13.92 -4.28 -9.77
N ASP A 17 -14.52 -4.17 -8.58
CA ASP A 17 -15.82 -3.54 -8.34
C ASP A 17 -15.71 -2.09 -7.81
N ASP A 18 -14.50 -1.67 -7.44
CA ASP A 18 -14.26 -0.34 -6.88
C ASP A 18 -13.90 0.67 -7.96
N LEU A 19 -14.50 1.86 -7.89
CA LEU A 19 -14.26 2.97 -8.79
C LEU A 19 -13.90 4.21 -7.97
N ILE A 20 -12.79 4.85 -8.31
CA ILE A 20 -12.30 6.06 -7.68
C ILE A 20 -12.25 7.17 -8.73
N ILE A 21 -12.81 8.33 -8.40
CA ILE A 21 -12.74 9.55 -9.18
C ILE A 21 -11.83 10.52 -8.45
N THR A 22 -10.84 11.10 -9.13
CA THR A 22 -9.93 12.11 -8.57
C THR A 22 -9.97 13.36 -9.43
N SER A 23 -10.04 14.52 -8.79
CA SER A 23 -10.11 15.82 -9.46
C SER A 23 -9.24 16.83 -8.74
N GLU A 24 -8.82 17.89 -9.42
CA GLU A 24 -7.93 18.91 -8.84
C GLU A 24 -8.72 19.98 -8.06
N THR A 25 -9.93 20.31 -8.49
CA THR A 25 -10.80 21.28 -7.85
C THR A 25 -12.16 20.68 -7.51
N ALA A 26 -12.90 21.34 -6.62
CA ALA A 26 -14.25 20.92 -6.26
C ALA A 26 -15.23 21.00 -7.46
N ASP A 27 -15.10 22.03 -8.28
CA ASP A 27 -15.96 22.22 -9.46
C ASP A 27 -15.66 21.17 -10.53
N ASP A 28 -14.38 20.81 -10.73
CA ASP A 28 -14.01 19.70 -11.60
C ASP A 28 -14.58 18.40 -11.06
N HIS A 29 -14.52 18.20 -9.73
CA HIS A 29 -15.02 16.98 -9.11
C HIS A 29 -16.52 16.76 -9.34
N LEU A 30 -17.32 17.82 -9.25
CA LEU A 30 -18.75 17.74 -9.56
C LEU A 30 -18.99 17.36 -11.03
N ARG A 31 -18.25 17.94 -11.95
CA ARG A 31 -18.34 17.62 -13.39
C ARG A 31 -17.92 16.19 -13.69
N ASP A 32 -16.82 15.76 -13.07
CA ASP A 32 -16.27 14.40 -13.23
C ASP A 32 -17.24 13.35 -12.68
N ILE A 33 -17.86 13.62 -11.53
CA ILE A 33 -18.91 12.74 -10.96
C ILE A 33 -20.10 12.63 -11.92
N ASP A 34 -20.62 13.75 -12.42
CA ASP A 34 -21.76 13.75 -13.34
C ASP A 34 -21.45 12.97 -14.63
N GLU A 35 -20.26 13.18 -15.21
CA GLU A 35 -19.79 12.44 -16.37
C GLU A 35 -19.75 10.93 -16.12
N VAL A 36 -19.14 10.52 -14.99
CA VAL A 36 -19.00 9.10 -14.64
C VAL A 36 -20.35 8.46 -14.34
N LEU A 37 -21.23 9.13 -13.58
CA LEU A 37 -22.57 8.62 -13.27
C LEU A 37 -23.43 8.49 -14.54
N THR A 38 -23.34 9.44 -15.46
CA THR A 38 -23.99 9.37 -16.77
C THR A 38 -23.50 8.16 -17.55
N LYS A 39 -22.17 7.95 -17.62
CA LYS A 39 -21.61 6.78 -18.31
C LYS A 39 -22.05 5.45 -17.69
N ILE A 40 -22.11 5.36 -16.36
CA ILE A 40 -22.60 4.18 -15.64
C ILE A 40 -24.06 3.88 -16.01
N ARG A 41 -24.90 4.91 -16.05
CA ARG A 41 -26.30 4.80 -16.46
C ARG A 41 -26.43 4.31 -17.92
N ASP A 42 -25.66 4.89 -18.82
CA ASP A 42 -25.73 4.60 -20.25
C ASP A 42 -25.34 3.15 -20.58
N ILE A 43 -24.43 2.54 -19.81
CA ILE A 43 -24.06 1.13 -19.95
C ILE A 43 -24.93 0.18 -19.11
N GLY A 44 -25.97 0.70 -18.43
CA GLY A 44 -26.91 -0.11 -17.66
C GLY A 44 -26.37 -0.66 -16.33
N MET A 45 -25.25 -0.15 -15.84
CA MET A 45 -24.71 -0.53 -14.53
C MET A 45 -25.50 0.13 -13.40
N LYS A 46 -25.49 -0.53 -12.23
CA LYS A 46 -26.15 -0.04 -11.02
C LYS A 46 -25.14 0.21 -9.92
N LEU A 47 -25.30 1.34 -9.23
CA LEU A 47 -24.54 1.69 -8.03
C LEU A 47 -25.38 1.44 -6.78
N LYS A 48 -24.73 1.00 -5.73
CA LYS A 48 -25.32 0.92 -4.39
C LYS A 48 -25.00 2.21 -3.64
N ALA A 49 -25.96 3.13 -3.52
CA ALA A 49 -25.76 4.45 -2.93
C ALA A 49 -25.13 4.40 -1.52
N THR A 50 -25.50 3.40 -0.70
CA THR A 50 -24.94 3.21 0.65
C THR A 50 -23.47 2.81 0.67
N LYS A 51 -22.87 2.50 -0.47
CA LYS A 51 -21.43 2.20 -0.63
C LYS A 51 -20.67 3.31 -1.34
N CYS A 52 -21.37 4.38 -1.75
CA CYS A 52 -20.75 5.50 -2.42
C CYS A 52 -20.32 6.54 -1.38
N GLU A 53 -19.06 6.93 -1.45
CA GLU A 53 -18.49 7.99 -0.63
C GLU A 53 -18.08 9.14 -1.56
N PHE A 54 -18.67 10.32 -1.37
CA PHE A 54 -18.43 11.48 -2.22
C PHE A 54 -17.66 12.56 -1.48
N ALA A 55 -16.88 13.34 -2.23
CA ALA A 55 -16.14 14.51 -1.75
C ALA A 55 -15.25 14.24 -0.52
N GLN A 56 -14.65 13.07 -0.46
CA GLN A 56 -13.74 12.68 0.62
C GLN A 56 -12.34 13.27 0.39
N LYS A 57 -11.72 13.80 1.45
CA LYS A 57 -10.32 14.24 1.41
C LYS A 57 -9.35 13.06 1.46
N GLU A 58 -9.77 11.96 2.04
CA GLU A 58 -9.05 10.71 2.15
C GLU A 58 -10.00 9.54 1.89
N ILE A 59 -9.53 8.54 1.20
CA ILE A 59 -10.30 7.31 0.92
C ILE A 59 -9.54 6.06 1.33
N LYS A 60 -10.29 5.07 1.81
CA LYS A 60 -9.76 3.73 2.07
C LYS A 60 -9.81 2.92 0.78
N PHE A 61 -8.66 2.46 0.31
CA PHE A 61 -8.57 1.69 -0.92
C PHE A 61 -7.51 0.60 -0.82
N LEU A 62 -7.89 -0.65 -1.07
CA LEU A 62 -6.99 -1.82 -1.09
C LEU A 62 -6.07 -1.95 0.13
N GLY A 63 -6.55 -1.60 1.31
CA GLY A 63 -5.76 -1.68 2.54
C GLY A 63 -4.84 -0.49 2.81
N PHE A 64 -4.98 0.57 2.01
CA PHE A 64 -4.28 1.84 2.15
C PHE A 64 -5.26 2.98 2.36
N ILE A 65 -4.76 4.11 2.79
CA ILE A 65 -5.45 5.40 2.75
C ILE A 65 -4.76 6.24 1.70
N LEU A 66 -5.55 6.71 0.74
CA LEU A 66 -5.13 7.63 -0.30
C LEU A 66 -5.56 9.04 0.10
N SER A 67 -4.66 10.01 -0.01
CA SER A 67 -4.92 11.42 0.23
C SER A 67 -4.14 12.28 -0.78
N LYS A 68 -4.33 13.60 -0.72
CA LYS A 68 -3.51 14.55 -1.49
C LYS A 68 -2.01 14.47 -1.13
N ASP A 69 -1.69 14.07 0.09
CA ASP A 69 -0.32 14.02 0.60
C ASP A 69 0.40 12.72 0.21
N GLY A 70 -0.36 11.74 -0.31
CA GLY A 70 0.18 10.46 -0.76
C GLY A 70 -0.60 9.25 -0.27
N ILE A 71 0.11 8.14 -0.12
CA ILE A 71 -0.44 6.82 0.24
C ILE A 71 0.13 6.42 1.60
N ARG A 72 -0.71 5.99 2.53
CA ARG A 72 -0.29 5.43 3.82
C ARG A 72 -1.02 4.12 4.13
N PRO A 73 -0.44 3.25 4.97
CA PRO A 73 -1.12 2.07 5.45
C PRO A 73 -2.44 2.41 6.13
N ASN A 74 -3.47 1.57 5.93
CA ASN A 74 -4.72 1.72 6.68
C ASN A 74 -4.49 1.24 8.13
N PRO A 75 -4.71 2.10 9.17
CA PRO A 75 -4.50 1.75 10.57
C PRO A 75 -5.31 0.54 11.04
N GLU A 76 -6.48 0.29 10.44
CA GLU A 76 -7.29 -0.89 10.74
C GLU A 76 -6.58 -2.19 10.35
N LYS A 77 -5.80 -2.16 9.25
CA LYS A 77 -5.02 -3.31 8.76
C LYS A 77 -3.71 -3.47 9.52
N THR A 78 -3.02 -2.38 9.84
CA THR A 78 -1.76 -2.46 10.59
C THR A 78 -1.97 -2.82 12.05
N ARG A 79 -3.16 -2.56 12.62
CA ARG A 79 -3.52 -3.00 13.98
C ARG A 79 -3.40 -4.51 14.16
N ALA A 80 -3.77 -5.30 13.15
CA ALA A 80 -3.63 -6.75 13.18
C ALA A 80 -2.15 -7.18 13.27
N ILE A 81 -1.25 -6.45 12.59
CA ILE A 81 0.20 -6.70 12.66
C ILE A 81 0.73 -6.31 14.05
N ALA A 82 0.36 -5.14 14.56
CA ALA A 82 0.77 -4.68 15.88
C ALA A 82 0.34 -5.63 17.00
N ALA A 83 -0.87 -6.20 16.91
CA ALA A 83 -1.42 -7.14 17.86
C ALA A 83 -0.96 -8.60 17.65
N PHE A 84 -0.16 -8.88 16.62
CA PHE A 84 0.23 -10.26 16.32
C PHE A 84 1.13 -10.82 17.44
N PRO A 85 0.80 -11.99 17.99
CA PRO A 85 1.61 -12.58 19.07
C PRO A 85 2.97 -13.06 18.56
N THR A 86 3.91 -13.27 19.47
CA THR A 86 5.20 -13.90 19.14
C THR A 86 4.97 -15.26 18.48
N PRO A 87 5.49 -15.48 17.25
CA PRO A 87 5.34 -16.74 16.54
C PRO A 87 5.91 -17.93 17.33
N ARG A 88 5.20 -19.05 17.30
CA ARG A 88 5.61 -20.30 17.93
C ARG A 88 5.85 -21.42 16.92
N THR A 89 5.45 -21.23 15.68
CA THR A 89 5.59 -22.19 14.60
C THR A 89 6.05 -21.51 13.31
N THR A 90 6.58 -22.28 12.38
CA THR A 90 6.92 -21.79 11.04
C THR A 90 5.70 -21.27 10.28
N THR A 91 4.50 -21.77 10.59
CA THR A 91 3.24 -21.29 10.02
C THR A 91 2.93 -19.88 10.54
N ASP A 92 3.13 -19.62 11.84
CA ASP A 92 2.93 -18.28 12.41
C ASP A 92 3.93 -17.28 11.80
N VAL A 93 5.19 -17.71 11.61
CA VAL A 93 6.21 -16.91 10.92
C VAL A 93 5.77 -16.53 9.52
N LYS A 94 5.30 -17.49 8.73
CA LYS A 94 4.80 -17.23 7.37
C LYS A 94 3.60 -16.26 7.38
N ALA A 95 2.70 -16.38 8.35
CA ALA A 95 1.57 -15.49 8.50
C ALA A 95 2.03 -14.05 8.84
N LEU A 96 2.92 -13.88 9.82
CA LEU A 96 3.48 -12.59 10.18
C LEU A 96 4.19 -11.92 9.00
N ILE A 97 5.12 -12.63 8.36
CA ILE A 97 5.87 -12.11 7.22
C ILE A 97 4.93 -11.80 6.04
N GLY A 98 3.91 -12.63 5.79
CA GLY A 98 2.90 -12.38 4.76
C GLY A 98 2.14 -11.07 5.01
N MET A 99 1.70 -10.81 6.24
CA MET A 99 1.03 -9.56 6.61
C MET A 99 1.96 -8.35 6.48
N CYS A 100 3.20 -8.44 6.98
CA CYS A 100 4.17 -7.35 6.88
C CYS A 100 4.58 -7.08 5.43
N SER A 101 4.72 -8.12 4.60
CA SER A 101 5.09 -8.01 3.18
C SER A 101 4.09 -7.21 2.35
N PHE A 102 2.81 -7.18 2.75
CA PHE A 102 1.81 -6.34 2.11
C PHE A 102 2.17 -4.85 2.19
N PHE A 103 2.82 -4.45 3.27
CA PHE A 103 3.26 -3.08 3.53
C PHE A 103 4.75 -2.86 3.29
N ARG A 104 5.47 -3.82 2.69
CA ARG A 104 6.93 -3.78 2.53
C ARG A 104 7.45 -2.52 1.84
N ARG A 105 6.64 -1.90 0.96
CA ARG A 105 6.99 -0.64 0.28
C ARG A 105 7.17 0.54 1.23
N PHE A 106 6.59 0.47 2.42
CA PHE A 106 6.68 1.49 3.45
C PHE A 106 7.82 1.23 4.44
N ILE A 107 8.51 0.10 4.33
CA ILE A 107 9.53 -0.34 5.27
C ILE A 107 10.86 -0.38 4.54
N HIS A 108 11.70 0.62 4.81
CA HIS A 108 13.06 0.64 4.30
C HIS A 108 13.81 -0.62 4.77
N GLN A 109 14.60 -1.23 3.86
CA GLN A 109 15.37 -2.47 4.14
C GLN A 109 14.53 -3.63 4.70
N PHE A 110 13.26 -3.76 4.30
CA PHE A 110 12.37 -4.81 4.77
C PHE A 110 13.03 -6.20 4.77
N ALA A 111 13.74 -6.57 3.70
CA ALA A 111 14.35 -7.88 3.56
C ALA A 111 15.43 -8.13 4.62
N SER A 112 16.26 -7.13 4.90
CA SER A 112 17.33 -7.22 5.92
C SER A 112 16.74 -7.33 7.32
N ILE A 113 15.72 -6.52 7.64
CA ILE A 113 15.03 -6.56 8.93
C ILE A 113 14.32 -7.90 9.13
N ALA A 114 13.64 -8.41 8.09
CA ALA A 114 12.91 -9.66 8.16
C ALA A 114 13.79 -10.92 8.08
N ALA A 115 15.08 -10.80 7.75
CA ALA A 115 15.97 -11.93 7.51
C ALA A 115 16.05 -12.93 8.68
N PRO A 116 16.22 -12.53 9.97
CA PRO A 116 16.27 -13.48 11.09
C PRO A 116 14.98 -14.31 11.19
N ILE A 117 13.83 -13.65 11.04
CA ILE A 117 12.52 -14.30 11.12
C ILE A 117 12.31 -15.24 9.91
N THR A 118 12.66 -14.77 8.72
CA THR A 118 12.50 -15.54 7.48
C THR A 118 13.38 -16.79 7.47
N ALA A 119 14.55 -16.73 8.11
CA ALA A 119 15.45 -17.89 8.25
C ALA A 119 14.76 -19.10 8.90
N LEU A 120 13.82 -18.87 9.84
CA LEU A 120 13.05 -19.93 10.50
C LEU A 120 12.09 -20.68 9.57
N THR A 121 11.87 -20.18 8.36
CA THR A 121 11.00 -20.85 7.35
C THR A 121 11.76 -21.78 6.40
N LYS A 122 13.09 -21.82 6.50
CA LYS A 122 13.92 -22.70 5.67
C LYS A 122 13.71 -24.18 6.05
N LYS A 123 13.82 -25.04 5.04
CA LYS A 123 13.74 -26.49 5.24
C LYS A 123 14.85 -26.93 6.18
N ASP A 124 14.52 -27.88 7.06
CA ASP A 124 15.45 -28.51 8.00
C ASP A 124 16.10 -27.54 9.02
N THR A 125 15.51 -26.37 9.24
CA THR A 125 15.94 -25.41 10.26
C THR A 125 15.12 -25.65 11.55
N PRO A 126 15.76 -25.92 12.69
CA PRO A 126 15.08 -25.98 13.98
C PRO A 126 14.39 -24.66 14.28
N PHE A 127 13.15 -24.72 14.80
CA PHE A 127 12.44 -23.52 15.18
C PHE A 127 12.94 -23.01 16.53
N GLU A 128 13.68 -21.92 16.53
CA GLU A 128 14.16 -21.24 17.72
C GLU A 128 13.91 -19.73 17.60
N TRP A 129 13.03 -19.21 18.44
CA TRP A 129 12.72 -17.78 18.46
C TRP A 129 13.75 -17.04 19.30
N THR A 130 14.75 -16.46 18.64
CA THR A 130 15.87 -15.75 19.28
C THR A 130 15.49 -14.28 19.58
N LYS A 131 16.35 -13.61 20.36
CA LYS A 131 16.23 -12.17 20.60
C LYS A 131 16.29 -11.37 19.29
N GLU A 132 17.10 -11.77 18.33
CA GLU A 132 17.18 -11.12 17.02
C GLU A 132 15.85 -11.21 16.27
N CYS A 133 15.13 -12.32 16.36
CA CYS A 133 13.79 -12.47 15.79
C CYS A 133 12.79 -11.54 16.47
N GLU A 134 12.86 -11.41 17.80
CA GLU A 134 11.99 -10.53 18.57
C GLU A 134 12.23 -9.05 18.21
N ASP A 135 13.49 -8.63 18.15
CA ASP A 135 13.89 -7.28 17.78
C ASP A 135 13.44 -6.94 16.33
N ALA A 136 13.63 -7.90 15.41
CA ALA A 136 13.16 -7.77 14.03
C ALA A 136 11.63 -7.65 13.95
N MET A 137 10.89 -8.46 14.71
CA MET A 137 9.43 -8.39 14.76
C MET A 137 8.97 -7.03 15.30
N ASN A 138 9.56 -6.54 16.38
CA ASN A 138 9.22 -5.24 16.97
C ASN A 138 9.51 -4.09 16.00
N THR A 139 10.64 -4.16 15.28
CA THR A 139 10.99 -3.20 14.24
C THR A 139 9.95 -3.20 13.11
N LEU A 140 9.56 -4.38 12.59
CA LEU A 140 8.55 -4.49 11.55
C LEU A 140 7.20 -3.94 12.03
N LYS A 141 6.79 -4.23 13.26
CA LYS A 141 5.54 -3.70 13.85
C LYS A 141 5.56 -2.17 13.94
N ALA A 142 6.66 -1.58 14.38
CA ALA A 142 6.81 -0.13 14.47
C ALA A 142 6.75 0.53 13.09
N LEU A 143 7.49 0.00 12.12
CA LEU A 143 7.59 0.57 10.77
C LEU A 143 6.32 0.40 9.94
N THR A 144 5.47 -0.60 10.20
CA THR A 144 4.17 -0.72 9.52
C THR A 144 3.18 0.38 9.93
N SER A 145 3.44 1.07 11.03
CA SER A 145 2.56 2.13 11.56
C SER A 145 2.90 3.55 11.04
N ALA A 146 4.02 3.71 10.36
CA ALA A 146 4.53 4.96 9.76
C ALA A 146 4.91 4.70 8.30
N PRO A 147 5.33 5.50 7.44
CA PRO A 147 5.07 6.84 7.04
C PRO A 147 4.16 6.97 5.79
N ILE A 148 3.87 8.22 5.38
CA ILE A 148 3.21 8.54 4.11
C ILE A 148 4.24 8.39 2.99
N LEU A 149 3.95 7.58 1.97
CA LEU A 149 4.70 7.57 0.72
C LEU A 149 4.13 8.65 -0.19
N SER A 150 4.93 9.66 -0.47
CA SER A 150 4.57 10.69 -1.43
C SER A 150 4.54 10.11 -2.85
N ALA A 151 3.60 10.60 -3.68
CA ALA A 151 3.58 10.24 -5.08
C ALA A 151 4.78 10.84 -5.81
N PRO A 152 5.42 10.12 -6.74
CA PRO A 152 6.52 10.67 -7.52
C PRO A 152 6.01 11.79 -8.43
N ARG A 153 6.77 12.88 -8.53
CA ARG A 153 6.50 13.97 -9.46
C ARG A 153 7.19 13.70 -10.79
N LEU A 154 6.43 13.33 -11.80
CA LEU A 154 6.95 13.10 -13.15
C LEU A 154 7.59 14.40 -13.68
N GLY A 155 8.75 14.27 -14.35
CA GLY A 155 9.53 15.41 -14.85
C GLY A 155 10.57 15.97 -13.88
N ARG A 156 10.67 15.43 -12.67
CA ARG A 156 11.79 15.70 -11.74
C ARG A 156 12.77 14.51 -11.71
N PRO A 157 14.04 14.75 -11.38
CA PRO A 157 15.04 13.69 -11.26
C PRO A 157 14.63 12.65 -10.22
N PHE A 158 15.00 11.40 -10.48
CA PHE A 158 14.91 10.30 -9.53
C PHE A 158 16.31 9.91 -9.07
N ILE A 159 16.42 9.50 -7.83
CA ILE A 159 17.63 8.92 -7.25
C ILE A 159 17.38 7.41 -7.18
N ILE A 160 18.26 6.64 -7.81
CA ILE A 160 18.24 5.18 -7.73
C ILE A 160 19.37 4.76 -6.80
N GLU A 161 19.02 4.21 -5.66
CA GLU A 161 19.98 3.57 -4.76
C GLU A 161 19.93 2.06 -4.99
N THR A 162 21.10 1.48 -5.25
CA THR A 162 21.24 0.05 -5.43
C THR A 162 22.18 -0.50 -4.36
N ASP A 163 21.77 -1.56 -3.70
CA ASP A 163 22.57 -2.32 -2.78
C ASP A 163 22.61 -3.77 -3.23
N SER A 164 23.80 -4.37 -3.24
CA SER A 164 23.97 -5.76 -3.63
C SER A 164 24.84 -6.51 -2.64
N SER A 165 24.38 -7.67 -2.25
CA SER A 165 25.12 -8.64 -1.42
C SER A 165 25.28 -9.96 -2.17
N GLY A 166 26.11 -10.85 -1.67
CA GLY A 166 26.21 -12.21 -2.22
C GLY A 166 24.90 -13.02 -2.16
N LYS A 167 23.82 -12.45 -1.61
CA LYS A 167 22.51 -13.11 -1.44
C LYS A 167 21.36 -12.44 -2.19
N GLY A 168 21.57 -11.25 -2.73
CA GLY A 168 20.52 -10.53 -3.47
C GLY A 168 20.87 -9.07 -3.75
N THR A 169 20.10 -8.48 -4.65
CA THR A 169 20.16 -7.06 -5.00
C THR A 169 18.90 -6.37 -4.56
N ALA A 170 19.03 -5.24 -3.88
CA ALA A 170 17.93 -4.32 -3.56
C ALA A 170 18.06 -3.05 -4.40
N THR A 171 16.93 -2.49 -4.82
CA THR A 171 16.91 -1.20 -5.51
C THR A 171 15.82 -0.35 -4.88
N GLU A 172 16.16 0.88 -4.52
CA GLU A 172 15.25 1.88 -4.01
C GLU A 172 15.18 3.06 -4.96
N LEU A 173 13.96 3.47 -5.30
CA LEU A 173 13.72 4.66 -6.11
C LEU A 173 13.25 5.78 -5.20
N LYS A 174 14.04 6.84 -5.11
CA LYS A 174 13.78 8.04 -4.32
C LYS A 174 13.62 9.26 -5.20
N GLN A 175 12.98 10.27 -4.67
CA GLN A 175 12.89 11.59 -5.29
C GLN A 175 12.98 12.66 -4.21
N GLU A 176 13.86 13.61 -4.40
CA GLU A 176 13.94 14.77 -3.53
C GLU A 176 12.74 15.70 -3.80
N GLN A 177 11.93 15.96 -2.78
CA GLN A 177 10.79 16.87 -2.83
C GLN A 177 10.96 17.93 -1.75
N GLU A 178 10.64 19.19 -2.09
CA GLU A 178 10.80 20.32 -1.19
C GLU A 178 10.09 20.07 0.16
N GLY A 179 10.86 20.06 1.24
CA GLY A 179 10.36 19.95 2.61
C GLY A 179 10.46 18.56 3.25
N GLN A 180 11.01 17.58 2.57
CA GLN A 180 11.30 16.25 3.16
C GLN A 180 12.54 15.65 2.52
#